data_353bd3f98d879464387a590fce0e2e7d
#
_entry.id   353bd3f98d879464387a590fce0e2e7d
#
_cell.length_a   1.000
_cell.length_b   1.000
_cell.length_c   1.000
_cell.angle_alpha   90.00
_cell.angle_beta   90.00
_cell.angle_gamma   90.00
#
_symmetry.space_group_name_H-M   'P 1'
#
loop_
_entity.id
_entity.type
_entity.pdbx_description
1 polymer ?
#
loop_
_entity_poly.entity_id
_entity_poly.type
_entity_poly.pdbx_seq_one_letter_code
_entity_poly.pdbx_strand_id
1 'polypeptide(L)'
;MATKKVDFSDVLQKIEAIVSAMGFTIQYTQNMDPFFKGDLDGKTIIIGMHLSPEEKVFNLLHLAGHSIQWNVDELLRNLGSELYRNPDDDLLLRLQNYEWQANCYALTILHKAKQANLDKWLTRKYIIDMLYLTHFYKTGEKLKRITQAARAYPFRKELEIKEIPSFTPVASERTRNGIVISF
;
A
#
# COMPACT_ATOMS: atom_id res chain seq x y z
N MET A 1 28.31 13.59 -11.75
CA MET A 1 27.26 13.06 -12.64
C MET A 1 25.91 13.52 -12.10
N ALA A 2 25.13 14.26 -12.91
CA ALA A 2 23.78 14.67 -12.50
C ALA A 2 22.90 13.42 -12.38
N THR A 3 22.34 13.17 -11.21
CA THR A 3 21.35 12.11 -11.00
C THR A 3 20.13 12.44 -11.85
N LYS A 4 19.84 11.61 -12.85
CA LYS A 4 18.65 11.77 -13.70
C LYS A 4 17.42 11.76 -12.79
N LYS A 5 16.65 12.85 -12.82
CA LYS A 5 15.39 12.96 -12.06
C LYS A 5 14.45 11.85 -12.52
N VAL A 6 13.83 11.15 -11.57
CA VAL A 6 12.87 10.08 -11.87
C VAL A 6 11.62 10.70 -12.50
N ASP A 7 11.20 10.16 -13.63
CA ASP A 7 9.89 10.47 -14.23
C ASP A 7 8.83 9.50 -13.68
N PHE A 8 8.13 9.92 -12.65
CA PHE A 8 7.09 9.10 -12.05
C PHE A 8 5.85 8.91 -12.94
N SER A 9 5.67 9.73 -13.99
CA SER A 9 4.58 9.50 -14.95
C SER A 9 4.86 8.28 -15.82
N ASP A 10 6.11 8.12 -16.31
CA ASP A 10 6.53 6.92 -17.03
C ASP A 10 6.50 5.66 -16.13
N VAL A 11 6.94 5.81 -14.88
CA VAL A 11 6.88 4.73 -13.89
C VAL A 11 5.43 4.29 -13.66
N LEU A 12 4.50 5.24 -13.49
CA LEU A 12 3.09 4.97 -13.27
C LEU A 12 2.50 4.14 -14.41
N GLN A 13 2.72 4.52 -15.66
CA GLN A 13 2.23 3.79 -16.84
C GLN A 13 2.72 2.33 -16.86
N LYS A 14 3.98 2.09 -16.50
CA LYS A 14 4.56 0.74 -16.43
C LYS A 14 3.92 -0.09 -15.32
N ILE A 15 3.69 0.50 -14.15
CA ILE A 15 3.03 -0.18 -13.03
C ILE A 15 1.58 -0.50 -13.39
N GLU A 16 0.85 0.45 -13.98
CA GLU A 16 -0.54 0.26 -14.46
C GLU A 16 -0.63 -0.93 -15.42
N ALA A 17 0.30 -1.03 -16.37
CA ALA A 17 0.34 -2.13 -17.32
C ALA A 17 0.53 -3.50 -16.62
N ILE A 18 1.43 -3.58 -15.63
CA ILE A 18 1.65 -4.81 -14.86
C ILE A 18 0.43 -5.17 -14.00
N VAL A 19 -0.13 -4.20 -13.28
CA VAL A 19 -1.30 -4.40 -12.40
C VAL A 19 -2.53 -4.80 -13.21
N SER A 20 -2.77 -4.16 -14.37
CA SER A 20 -3.86 -4.51 -15.28
C SER A 20 -3.67 -5.91 -15.89
N ALA A 21 -2.43 -6.29 -16.24
CA ALA A 21 -2.12 -7.63 -16.75
C ALA A 21 -2.35 -8.74 -15.70
N MET A 22 -2.37 -8.41 -14.41
CA MET A 22 -2.75 -9.31 -13.31
C MET A 22 -4.28 -9.46 -13.17
N GLY A 23 -5.07 -8.75 -13.98
CA GLY A 23 -6.53 -8.79 -13.98
C GLY A 23 -7.22 -7.79 -13.07
N PHE A 24 -6.47 -6.87 -12.44
CA PHE A 24 -7.05 -5.79 -11.64
C PHE A 24 -7.60 -4.67 -12.54
N THR A 25 -8.67 -4.04 -12.07
CA THR A 25 -9.23 -2.81 -12.66
C THR A 25 -8.69 -1.61 -11.90
N ILE A 26 -8.12 -0.64 -12.60
CA ILE A 26 -7.62 0.62 -12.01
C ILE A 26 -8.60 1.72 -12.37
N GLN A 27 -9.04 2.49 -11.38
CA GLN A 27 -9.93 3.64 -11.54
C GLN A 27 -9.34 4.88 -10.88
N TYR A 28 -9.50 6.03 -11.53
CA TYR A 28 -9.15 7.33 -10.98
C TYR A 28 -10.42 8.13 -10.69
N THR A 29 -10.52 8.69 -9.48
CA THR A 29 -11.70 9.44 -9.07
C THR A 29 -11.37 10.82 -8.53
N GLN A 30 -12.25 11.80 -8.83
CA GLN A 30 -12.21 13.12 -8.20
C GLN A 30 -13.00 13.16 -6.89
N ASN A 31 -13.91 12.21 -6.69
CA ASN A 31 -14.88 12.19 -5.59
C ASN A 31 -14.40 11.32 -4.41
N MET A 32 -13.09 11.24 -4.19
CA MET A 32 -12.54 10.55 -3.02
C MET A 32 -12.61 11.48 -1.81
N ASP A 33 -13.00 10.92 -0.67
CA ASP A 33 -12.90 11.63 0.60
C ASP A 33 -11.47 12.18 0.77
N PRO A 34 -11.29 13.45 1.13
CA PRO A 34 -9.96 14.07 1.28
C PRO A 34 -9.03 13.35 2.26
N PHE A 35 -9.56 12.51 3.14
CA PHE A 35 -8.77 11.71 4.08
C PHE A 35 -8.17 10.45 3.45
N PHE A 36 -8.65 10.04 2.27
CA PHE A 36 -8.18 8.84 1.59
C PHE A 36 -7.45 9.19 0.29
N LYS A 37 -6.40 8.44 -0.02
CA LYS A 37 -5.67 8.54 -1.28
C LYS A 37 -6.07 7.45 -2.27
N GLY A 38 -6.64 6.36 -1.77
CA GLY A 38 -7.09 5.24 -2.57
C GLY A 38 -8.01 4.30 -1.80
N ASP A 39 -8.57 3.34 -2.51
CA ASP A 39 -9.46 2.29 -1.99
C ASP A 39 -9.35 1.04 -2.84
N LEU A 40 -9.79 -0.10 -2.32
CA LEU A 40 -9.82 -1.37 -3.05
C LEU A 40 -11.00 -2.24 -2.61
N ASP A 41 -11.44 -3.11 -3.53
CA ASP A 41 -12.42 -4.17 -3.22
C ASP A 41 -11.88 -5.60 -3.46
N GLY A 42 -10.59 -5.73 -3.74
CA GLY A 42 -9.93 -6.98 -4.10
C GLY A 42 -9.80 -7.19 -5.62
N LYS A 43 -10.61 -6.54 -6.45
CA LYS A 43 -10.53 -6.56 -7.92
C LYS A 43 -10.30 -5.18 -8.50
N THR A 44 -10.95 -4.17 -7.93
CA THR A 44 -10.85 -2.77 -8.37
C THR A 44 -9.99 -1.99 -7.39
N ILE A 45 -9.02 -1.25 -7.92
CA ILE A 45 -8.16 -0.32 -7.20
C ILE A 45 -8.56 1.09 -7.61
N ILE A 46 -8.96 1.91 -6.65
CA ILE A 46 -9.41 3.29 -6.88
C ILE A 46 -8.34 4.24 -6.34
N ILE A 47 -7.91 5.21 -7.15
CA ILE A 47 -6.86 6.19 -6.81
C ILE A 47 -7.42 7.61 -6.96
N GLY A 48 -7.08 8.49 -6.01
CA GLY A 48 -7.44 9.90 -6.10
C GLY A 48 -6.78 10.61 -7.30
N MET A 49 -7.58 11.30 -8.11
CA MET A 49 -7.05 12.03 -9.29
C MET A 49 -6.13 13.18 -8.92
N HIS A 50 -6.36 13.81 -7.78
CA HIS A 50 -5.60 14.98 -7.28
C HIS A 50 -4.15 14.66 -6.88
N LEU A 51 -3.81 13.37 -6.74
CA LEU A 51 -2.48 12.96 -6.32
C LEU A 51 -1.43 13.23 -7.40
N SER A 52 -0.22 13.58 -6.97
CA SER A 52 0.95 13.66 -7.85
C SER A 52 1.29 12.28 -8.45
N PRO A 53 2.00 12.21 -9.59
CA PRO A 53 2.42 10.93 -10.17
C PRO A 53 3.20 10.05 -9.19
N GLU A 54 4.08 10.63 -8.35
CA GLU A 54 4.82 9.89 -7.32
C GLU A 54 3.89 9.26 -6.28
N GLU A 55 2.89 10.01 -5.81
CA GLU A 55 1.90 9.49 -4.86
C GLU A 55 1.01 8.42 -5.49
N LYS A 56 0.60 8.60 -6.76
CA LYS A 56 -0.15 7.57 -7.49
C LYS A 56 0.62 6.27 -7.63
N VAL A 57 1.92 6.34 -7.94
CA VAL A 57 2.80 5.15 -8.00
C VAL A 57 2.81 4.42 -6.66
N PHE A 58 3.06 5.14 -5.56
CA PHE A 58 3.11 4.52 -4.23
C PHE A 58 1.77 3.88 -3.85
N ASN A 59 0.68 4.63 -3.99
CA ASN A 59 -0.65 4.14 -3.62
C ASN A 59 -1.09 2.95 -4.50
N LEU A 60 -0.83 2.99 -5.82
CA LEU A 60 -1.15 1.88 -6.71
C LEU A 60 -0.38 0.61 -6.34
N LEU A 61 0.93 0.73 -6.08
CA LEU A 61 1.75 -0.40 -5.66
C LEU A 61 1.26 -1.00 -4.33
N HIS A 62 0.99 -0.17 -3.35
CA HIS A 62 0.54 -0.56 -2.02
C HIS A 62 -0.83 -1.25 -2.07
N LEU A 63 -1.81 -0.64 -2.74
CA LEU A 63 -3.15 -1.20 -2.90
C LEU A 63 -3.15 -2.48 -3.76
N ALA A 64 -2.30 -2.56 -4.78
CA ALA A 64 -2.13 -3.79 -5.55
C ALA A 64 -1.56 -4.92 -4.67
N GLY A 65 -0.63 -4.60 -3.75
CA GLY A 65 -0.14 -5.55 -2.76
C GLY A 65 -1.24 -6.10 -1.87
N HIS A 66 -2.10 -5.23 -1.33
CA HIS A 66 -3.28 -5.65 -0.56
C HIS A 66 -4.30 -6.42 -1.41
N SER A 67 -4.52 -6.00 -2.66
CA SER A 67 -5.40 -6.73 -3.57
C SER A 67 -4.91 -8.16 -3.83
N ILE A 68 -3.58 -8.38 -3.94
CA ILE A 68 -3.00 -9.71 -4.03
C ILE A 68 -3.30 -10.50 -2.74
N GLN A 69 -3.02 -9.93 -1.57
CA GLN A 69 -3.29 -10.58 -0.28
C GLN A 69 -4.76 -11.04 -0.19
N TRP A 70 -5.70 -10.18 -0.55
CA TRP A 70 -7.13 -10.47 -0.47
C TRP A 70 -7.59 -11.60 -1.40
N ASN A 71 -6.88 -11.81 -2.50
CA ASN A 71 -7.18 -12.87 -3.45
C ASN A 71 -6.48 -14.20 -3.16
N VAL A 72 -5.39 -14.20 -2.38
CA VAL A 72 -4.62 -15.41 -2.08
C VAL A 72 -4.85 -15.94 -0.67
N ASP A 73 -5.39 -15.11 0.23
CA ASP A 73 -5.58 -15.49 1.64
C ASP A 73 -6.82 -14.79 2.23
N GLU A 74 -7.82 -15.60 2.58
CA GLU A 74 -9.08 -15.11 3.16
C GLU A 74 -8.88 -14.50 4.56
N LEU A 75 -7.94 -15.02 5.34
CA LEU A 75 -7.65 -14.47 6.67
C LEU A 75 -7.06 -13.07 6.55
N LEU A 76 -6.20 -12.82 5.56
CA LEU A 76 -5.65 -11.50 5.29
C LEU A 76 -6.73 -10.55 4.75
N ARG A 77 -7.67 -11.04 3.94
CA ARG A 77 -8.84 -10.26 3.51
C ARG A 77 -9.67 -9.82 4.71
N ASN A 78 -9.95 -10.73 5.61
CA ASN A 78 -10.71 -10.45 6.82
C ASN A 78 -9.98 -9.42 7.69
N LEU A 79 -8.68 -9.61 7.91
CA LEU A 79 -7.85 -8.66 8.67
C LEU A 79 -7.87 -7.25 8.04
N GLY A 80 -7.73 -7.13 6.72
CA GLY A 80 -7.68 -5.84 6.03
C GLY A 80 -9.04 -5.15 5.87
N SER A 81 -10.16 -5.87 6.07
CA SER A 81 -11.51 -5.30 5.90
C SER A 81 -12.09 -4.72 7.20
N GLU A 82 -11.38 -4.80 8.31
CA GLU A 82 -11.83 -4.33 9.61
C GLU A 82 -11.06 -3.06 10.03
N LEU A 83 -11.76 -2.16 10.70
CA LEU A 83 -11.15 -0.99 11.34
C LEU A 83 -10.83 -1.34 12.80
N TYR A 84 -9.54 -1.40 13.09
CA TYR A 84 -9.06 -1.65 14.44
C TYR A 84 -8.76 -0.34 15.17
N ARG A 85 -9.19 -0.27 16.43
CA ARG A 85 -8.85 0.83 17.32
C ARG A 85 -8.23 0.27 18.58
N ASN A 86 -7.06 0.80 18.93
CA ASN A 86 -6.31 0.40 20.11
C ASN A 86 -6.14 -1.15 20.22
N PRO A 87 -5.57 -1.79 19.18
CA PRO A 87 -5.32 -3.23 19.19
C PRO A 87 -4.31 -3.57 20.30
N ASP A 88 -4.42 -4.79 20.84
CA ASP A 88 -3.36 -5.36 21.67
C ASP A 88 -2.05 -5.55 20.86
N ASP A 89 -0.98 -5.91 21.55
CA ASP A 89 0.33 -6.00 20.89
C ASP A 89 0.39 -7.17 19.88
N ASP A 90 -0.36 -8.26 20.07
CA ASP A 90 -0.43 -9.37 19.11
C ASP A 90 -1.15 -8.95 17.82
N LEU A 91 -2.33 -8.35 17.95
CA LEU A 91 -3.08 -7.85 16.80
C LEU A 91 -2.31 -6.74 16.08
N LEU A 92 -1.64 -5.86 16.83
CA LEU A 92 -0.78 -4.84 16.21
C LEU A 92 0.36 -5.46 15.39
N LEU A 93 1.03 -6.48 15.91
CA LEU A 93 2.08 -7.19 15.17
C LEU A 93 1.52 -7.87 13.91
N ARG A 94 0.32 -8.44 13.98
CA ARG A 94 -0.37 -9.02 12.81
C ARG A 94 -0.68 -7.96 11.77
N LEU A 95 -1.18 -6.79 12.16
CA LEU A 95 -1.42 -5.65 11.27
C LEU A 95 -0.12 -5.16 10.63
N GLN A 96 0.95 -5.03 11.39
CA GLN A 96 2.27 -4.65 10.86
C GLN A 96 2.81 -5.67 9.86
N ASN A 97 2.63 -6.97 10.09
CA ASN A 97 3.03 -8.00 9.13
C ASN A 97 2.14 -8.01 7.87
N TYR A 98 0.86 -7.69 8.01
CA TYR A 98 -0.07 -7.52 6.89
C TYR A 98 0.40 -6.39 5.96
N GLU A 99 0.68 -5.21 6.50
CA GLU A 99 1.20 -4.07 5.77
C GLU A 99 2.59 -4.35 5.13
N TRP A 100 3.48 -5.01 5.89
CA TRP A 100 4.78 -5.41 5.36
C TRP A 100 4.65 -6.33 4.16
N GLN A 101 3.80 -7.34 4.23
CA GLN A 101 3.62 -8.30 3.14
C GLN A 101 3.04 -7.63 1.89
N ALA A 102 2.08 -6.69 2.03
CA ALA A 102 1.56 -5.91 0.91
C ALA A 102 2.69 -5.13 0.21
N ASN A 103 3.59 -4.52 0.98
CA ASN A 103 4.72 -3.79 0.43
C ASN A 103 5.81 -4.72 -0.17
N CYS A 104 5.93 -5.97 0.26
CA CYS A 104 6.75 -6.97 -0.43
C CYS A 104 6.18 -7.32 -1.81
N TYR A 105 4.87 -7.47 -1.95
CA TYR A 105 4.23 -7.62 -3.26
C TYR A 105 4.39 -6.35 -4.12
N ALA A 106 4.28 -5.16 -3.51
CA ALA A 106 4.56 -3.89 -4.18
C ALA A 106 5.99 -3.84 -4.76
N LEU A 107 6.99 -4.31 -4.00
CA LEU A 107 8.38 -4.43 -4.46
C LEU A 107 8.48 -5.40 -5.64
N THR A 108 7.80 -6.54 -5.58
CA THR A 108 7.77 -7.52 -6.68
C THR A 108 7.16 -6.93 -7.96
N ILE A 109 6.07 -6.16 -7.84
CA ILE A 109 5.45 -5.46 -8.99
C ILE A 109 6.43 -4.43 -9.57
N LEU A 110 7.09 -3.66 -8.70
CA LEU A 110 8.09 -2.67 -9.10
C LEU A 110 9.23 -3.30 -9.93
N HIS A 111 9.72 -4.48 -9.50
CA HIS A 111 10.74 -5.24 -10.23
C HIS A 111 10.21 -5.80 -11.57
N LYS A 112 8.97 -6.31 -11.61
CA LYS A 112 8.31 -6.74 -12.86
C LYS A 112 8.20 -5.57 -13.86
N ALA A 113 7.98 -4.35 -13.38
CA ALA A 113 7.97 -3.12 -14.19
C ALA A 113 9.38 -2.62 -14.57
N LYS A 114 10.45 -3.37 -14.23
CA LYS A 114 11.86 -3.03 -14.47
C LYS A 114 12.28 -1.69 -13.82
N GLN A 115 11.77 -1.42 -12.62
CA GLN A 115 12.03 -0.21 -11.84
C GLN A 115 12.79 -0.48 -10.52
N ALA A 116 13.65 -1.50 -10.48
CA ALA A 116 14.43 -1.88 -9.29
C ALA A 116 15.33 -0.74 -8.75
N ASN A 117 15.66 0.26 -9.57
CA ASN A 117 16.35 1.47 -9.14
C ASN A 117 15.55 2.30 -8.11
N LEU A 118 14.25 2.01 -7.93
CA LEU A 118 13.37 2.68 -6.97
C LEU A 118 13.20 1.90 -5.65
N ASP A 119 13.90 0.81 -5.42
CA ASP A 119 13.80 0.00 -4.19
C ASP A 119 13.98 0.83 -2.91
N LYS A 120 15.01 1.68 -2.89
CA LYS A 120 15.26 2.58 -1.75
C LYS A 120 14.14 3.60 -1.55
N TRP A 121 13.56 4.08 -2.62
CA TRP A 121 12.42 4.99 -2.58
C TRP A 121 11.18 4.28 -2.00
N LEU A 122 10.84 3.10 -2.50
CA LEU A 122 9.71 2.32 -2.01
C LEU A 122 9.89 1.94 -0.52
N THR A 123 11.08 1.45 -0.15
CA THR A 123 11.40 1.13 1.25
C THR A 123 11.23 2.34 2.17
N ARG A 124 11.68 3.52 1.74
CA ARG A 124 11.49 4.75 2.52
C ARG A 124 10.01 5.12 2.68
N LYS A 125 9.21 5.02 1.61
CA LYS A 125 7.76 5.27 1.66
C LYS A 125 7.07 4.30 2.61
N TYR A 126 7.36 3.01 2.50
CA TYR A 126 6.86 1.97 3.38
C TYR A 126 7.19 2.24 4.86
N ILE A 127 8.43 2.59 5.19
CA ILE A 127 8.81 2.88 6.59
C ILE A 127 8.00 4.06 7.14
N ILE A 128 7.83 5.11 6.34
CA ILE A 128 7.05 6.28 6.74
C ILE A 128 5.59 5.89 6.98
N ASP A 129 5.00 5.18 6.05
CA ASP A 129 3.61 4.72 6.11
C ASP A 129 3.38 3.83 7.35
N MET A 130 4.27 2.86 7.59
CA MET A 130 4.25 2.01 8.78
C MET A 130 4.26 2.78 10.10
N LEU A 131 5.05 3.87 10.18
CA LEU A 131 5.09 4.70 11.39
C LEU A 131 3.76 5.41 11.63
N TYR A 132 3.15 5.90 10.56
CA TYR A 132 1.84 6.55 10.62
C TYR A 132 0.74 5.57 11.00
N LEU A 133 0.64 4.43 10.33
CA LEU A 133 -0.35 3.39 10.60
C LEU A 133 -0.23 2.86 12.03
N THR A 134 0.99 2.54 12.47
CA THR A 134 1.22 2.07 13.85
C THR A 134 0.76 3.10 14.88
N HIS A 135 1.07 4.38 14.66
CA HIS A 135 0.62 5.44 15.55
C HIS A 135 -0.90 5.56 15.56
N PHE A 136 -1.51 5.57 14.38
CA PHE A 136 -2.95 5.68 14.24
C PHE A 136 -3.69 4.50 14.89
N TYR A 137 -3.23 3.26 14.69
CA TYR A 137 -3.82 2.10 15.36
C TYR A 137 -3.75 2.22 16.89
N LYS A 138 -2.61 2.66 17.44
CA LYS A 138 -2.44 2.77 18.90
C LYS A 138 -3.18 3.93 19.53
N THR A 139 -3.35 5.03 18.83
CA THR A 139 -3.85 6.28 19.46
C THR A 139 -5.19 6.76 18.89
N GLY A 140 -5.58 6.30 17.69
CA GLY A 140 -6.69 6.87 16.93
C GLY A 140 -6.41 8.27 16.36
N GLU A 141 -5.20 8.80 16.56
CA GLU A 141 -4.81 10.16 16.18
C GLU A 141 -3.82 10.17 15.00
N LYS A 142 -3.84 11.28 14.25
CA LYS A 142 -2.85 11.53 13.19
C LYS A 142 -1.48 11.83 13.80
N LEU A 143 -0.44 11.23 13.24
CA LEU A 143 0.93 11.50 13.65
C LEU A 143 1.37 12.92 13.27
N LYS A 144 1.76 13.73 14.26
CA LYS A 144 2.20 15.11 14.04
C LYS A 144 3.68 15.22 13.60
N ARG A 145 4.54 14.28 14.02
CA ARG A 145 5.98 14.30 13.73
C ARG A 145 6.55 12.90 13.57
N ILE A 146 7.12 12.60 12.41
CA ILE A 146 7.73 11.28 12.08
C ILE A 146 8.85 10.90 13.07
N THR A 147 9.67 11.86 13.48
CA THR A 147 10.80 11.61 14.38
C THR A 147 10.39 11.07 15.75
N GLN A 148 9.22 11.46 16.23
CA GLN A 148 8.66 10.98 17.50
C GLN A 148 8.20 9.51 17.37
N ALA A 149 7.49 9.19 16.29
CA ALA A 149 7.02 7.83 16.03
C ALA A 149 8.17 6.86 15.77
N ALA A 150 9.23 7.27 15.07
CA ALA A 150 10.38 6.43 14.80
C ALA A 150 11.09 5.93 16.07
N ARG A 151 10.97 6.66 17.19
CA ARG A 151 11.48 6.24 18.50
C ARG A 151 10.50 5.35 19.26
N ALA A 152 9.19 5.63 19.13
CA ALA A 152 8.14 4.92 19.85
C ALA A 152 7.78 3.56 19.22
N TYR A 153 7.97 3.42 17.91
CA TYR A 153 7.56 2.23 17.15
C TYR A 153 8.74 1.65 16.36
N PRO A 154 9.54 0.75 16.96
CA PRO A 154 10.77 0.26 16.36
C PRO A 154 10.58 -0.82 15.30
N PHE A 155 9.34 -1.09 14.85
CA PHE A 155 9.10 -2.09 13.82
C PHE A 155 9.92 -1.77 12.56
N ARG A 156 10.86 -2.66 12.24
CA ARG A 156 11.71 -2.55 11.06
C ARG A 156 11.90 -3.93 10.46
N LYS A 157 11.20 -4.18 9.38
CA LYS A 157 11.34 -5.39 8.60
C LYS A 157 11.68 -4.98 7.18
N GLU A 158 12.79 -5.49 6.64
CA GLU A 158 13.20 -5.20 5.28
C GLU A 158 12.19 -5.77 4.28
N LEU A 159 11.97 -5.04 3.19
CA LEU A 159 11.14 -5.55 2.09
C LEU A 159 11.91 -6.64 1.35
N GLU A 160 11.21 -7.68 0.95
CA GLU A 160 11.74 -8.79 0.15
C GLU A 160 10.89 -9.02 -1.09
N ILE A 161 11.50 -9.51 -2.15
CA ILE A 161 10.77 -9.94 -3.35
C ILE A 161 10.04 -11.23 -3.01
N LYS A 162 8.72 -11.24 -3.20
CA LYS A 162 7.86 -12.40 -2.99
C LYS A 162 7.33 -12.92 -4.32
N GLU A 163 7.26 -14.24 -4.44
CA GLU A 163 6.48 -14.83 -5.50
C GLU A 163 5.01 -14.45 -5.36
N ILE A 164 4.39 -14.02 -6.48
CA ILE A 164 2.97 -13.73 -6.52
C ILE A 164 2.27 -15.02 -6.97
N PRO A 165 1.47 -15.66 -6.10
CA PRO A 165 0.71 -16.85 -6.47
C PRO A 165 -0.23 -16.58 -7.64
N SER A 166 -0.62 -17.64 -8.36
CA SER A 166 -1.67 -17.52 -9.38
C SER A 166 -3.02 -17.34 -8.70
N PHE A 167 -3.79 -16.35 -9.14
CA PHE A 167 -5.16 -16.09 -8.68
C PHE A 167 -5.98 -15.44 -9.79
N THR A 168 -7.29 -15.41 -9.60
CA THR A 168 -8.21 -14.57 -10.40
C THR A 168 -8.80 -13.50 -9.49
N PRO A 169 -8.62 -12.20 -9.80
CA PRO A 169 -9.15 -11.15 -8.95
C PRO A 169 -10.66 -11.20 -8.79
N VAL A 170 -11.12 -11.17 -7.54
CA VAL A 170 -12.53 -11.22 -7.16
C VAL A 170 -12.84 -10.00 -6.28
N ALA A 171 -13.92 -9.29 -6.60
CA ALA A 171 -14.42 -8.22 -5.76
C ALA A 171 -14.99 -8.80 -4.45
N SER A 172 -14.62 -8.20 -3.33
CA SER A 172 -15.23 -8.50 -2.04
C SER A 172 -16.57 -7.75 -1.91
N GLU A 173 -17.59 -8.41 -1.39
CA GLU A 173 -18.89 -7.77 -1.07
C GLU A 173 -18.80 -6.86 0.17
N ARG A 174 -17.67 -6.88 0.88
CA ARG A 174 -17.49 -6.09 2.09
C ARG A 174 -17.34 -4.62 1.75
N THR A 175 -18.05 -3.81 2.51
CA THR A 175 -18.11 -2.36 2.41
C THR A 175 -16.73 -1.72 2.27
N ARG A 176 -16.62 -0.82 1.33
CA ARG A 176 -15.48 0.05 1.06
C ARG A 176 -15.18 0.92 2.28
N ASN A 177 -14.26 0.49 3.09
CA ASN A 177 -13.66 1.32 4.14
C ASN A 177 -12.32 1.77 3.60
N GLY A 178 -12.24 2.99 3.06
CA GLY A 178 -11.02 3.54 2.49
C GLY A 178 -9.77 3.22 3.31
N ILE A 179 -8.79 2.55 2.69
CA ILE A 179 -7.71 1.85 3.41
C ILE A 179 -6.44 2.70 3.49
N VAL A 180 -6.29 3.70 2.64
CA VAL A 180 -5.06 4.51 2.66
C VAL A 180 -5.29 5.81 3.40
N ILE A 181 -4.92 5.83 4.65
CA ILE A 181 -4.80 7.07 5.41
C ILE A 181 -3.51 7.74 4.97
N SER A 182 -3.65 8.74 4.15
CA SER A 182 -2.53 9.55 3.75
C SER A 182 -2.26 10.68 4.72
N PHE A 183 -1.03 10.84 5.06
CA PHE A 183 -0.53 11.91 5.92
C PHE A 183 0.33 12.89 5.13
#